data_aad0b85c508399be127f99f8039338eb
#
_entry.id   aad0b85c508399be127f99f8039338eb
#
_cell.length_a   1.000
_cell.length_b   1.000
_cell.length_c   1.000
_cell.angle_alpha   90.00
_cell.angle_beta   90.00
_cell.angle_gamma   90.00
#
_symmetry.space_group_name_H-M   'P 1'
#
loop_
_entity.id
_entity.type
_entity.pdbx_description
1 polymer ?
#
loop_
_entity_poly.entity_id
_entity_poly.type
_entity_poly.pdbx_seq_one_letter_code
_entity_poly.pdbx_strand_id
1 'polypeptide(L)'
;MTISNTLTKNVYSGNDVATVFAYEFPISDSADLLVYVDAGAGLGLELMALTTDYTLSGVGDPSGGSVTFLVAPPTITDGRNVLIQRETALTQNTDYIEGDTFPAEAHEEALDKLTRIVQEQAEELDRAVKLAANDDSDPNDIIDLNXKFRSCSCYKCRCSSGVSE
;
A
#
# COMPACT_ATOMS: atom_id res chain seq x y z
N MET A 1 14.50 8.17 15.36
CA MET A 1 14.39 9.05 14.18
C MET A 1 12.91 9.31 13.90
N THR A 2 12.51 10.59 13.84
CA THR A 2 11.10 10.96 13.77
C THR A 2 10.53 10.79 12.36
N ILE A 3 9.39 10.12 12.22
CA ILE A 3 8.72 9.94 10.93
C ILE A 3 7.92 11.22 10.60
N SER A 4 8.31 11.90 9.52
CA SER A 4 7.65 13.12 9.05
C SER A 4 6.92 12.93 7.72
N ASN A 5 7.09 11.76 7.07
CA ASN A 5 6.50 11.44 5.77
C ASN A 5 5.31 10.50 5.96
N THR A 6 4.23 10.73 5.25
CA THR A 6 3.02 9.88 5.29
C THR A 6 2.93 8.94 4.09
N LEU A 7 3.88 9.00 3.16
CA LEU A 7 3.88 8.10 1.99
C LEU A 7 4.13 6.65 2.42
N THR A 8 3.38 5.74 1.83
CA THR A 8 3.49 4.30 2.08
C THR A 8 3.78 3.53 0.79
N LYS A 9 3.63 4.19 -0.37
CA LYS A 9 3.83 3.56 -1.68
C LYS A 9 4.21 4.57 -2.75
N ASN A 10 4.90 4.09 -3.77
CA ASN A 10 5.16 4.82 -5.02
C ASN A 10 4.69 3.95 -6.19
N VAL A 11 4.11 4.59 -7.21
CA VAL A 11 3.61 3.90 -8.41
C VAL A 11 4.28 4.51 -9.64
N TYR A 12 4.81 3.67 -10.50
CA TYR A 12 5.55 4.09 -11.69
C TYR A 12 5.05 3.35 -12.93
N SER A 13 5.47 3.85 -14.08
CA SER A 13 5.23 3.22 -15.38
C SER A 13 6.54 2.62 -15.89
N GLY A 14 6.53 1.33 -16.16
CA GLY A 14 7.63 0.67 -16.85
C GLY A 14 7.70 1.14 -18.31
N ASN A 15 8.88 1.10 -18.89
CA ASN A 15 9.10 1.57 -20.27
C ASN A 15 10.11 0.71 -21.03
N ASP A 16 10.33 -0.52 -20.59
CA ASP A 16 11.28 -1.48 -21.16
C ASP A 16 12.75 -1.03 -21.12
N VAL A 17 13.03 0.11 -20.49
CA VAL A 17 14.39 0.70 -20.46
C VAL A 17 14.82 1.05 -19.04
N ALA A 18 13.96 1.74 -18.28
CA ALA A 18 14.30 2.19 -16.92
C ALA A 18 14.32 0.99 -15.98
N THR A 19 15.41 0.84 -15.26
CA THR A 19 15.58 -0.22 -14.26
C THR A 19 15.60 0.32 -12.83
N VAL A 20 15.75 1.66 -12.63
CA VAL A 20 15.87 2.24 -11.30
C VAL A 20 14.64 3.09 -10.99
N PHE A 21 14.01 2.79 -9.85
CA PHE A 21 12.81 3.49 -9.38
C PHE A 21 13.00 3.86 -7.90
N ALA A 22 12.77 5.13 -7.58
CA ALA A 22 12.93 5.63 -6.22
C ALA A 22 11.75 5.22 -5.34
N TYR A 23 11.96 5.11 -4.05
CA TYR A 23 10.88 5.13 -3.05
C TYR A 23 11.20 6.23 -2.04
N GLU A 24 10.18 6.97 -1.64
CA GLU A 24 10.33 8.21 -0.87
C GLU A 24 9.80 8.08 0.55
N PHE A 25 9.87 6.88 1.12
CA PHE A 25 9.40 6.60 2.48
C PHE A 25 10.44 5.74 3.21
N PRO A 26 10.56 5.90 4.54
CA PRO A 26 11.54 5.10 5.29
C PRO A 26 11.11 3.64 5.46
N ILE A 27 12.08 2.74 5.37
CA ILE A 27 11.92 1.32 5.72
C ILE A 27 13.03 0.94 6.71
N SER A 28 12.73 0.07 7.66
CA SER A 28 13.73 -0.40 8.64
C SER A 28 14.44 -1.66 8.19
N ASP A 29 13.74 -2.51 7.44
CA ASP A 29 14.30 -3.77 6.94
C ASP A 29 13.97 -3.89 5.46
N SER A 30 14.83 -4.59 4.74
CA SER A 30 14.59 -4.89 3.32
C SER A 30 13.33 -5.74 3.11
N ALA A 31 12.94 -6.54 4.10
CA ALA A 31 11.72 -7.35 4.06
C ALA A 31 10.44 -6.51 4.20
N ASP A 32 10.56 -5.27 4.67
CA ASP A 32 9.42 -4.35 4.80
C ASP A 32 9.00 -3.72 3.45
N LEU A 33 9.75 -3.98 2.37
CA LEU A 33 9.45 -3.40 1.04
C LEU A 33 8.96 -4.49 0.10
N LEU A 34 7.77 -4.31 -0.44
CA LEU A 34 7.20 -5.19 -1.46
C LEU A 34 7.19 -4.46 -2.81
N VAL A 35 7.64 -5.15 -3.84
CA VAL A 35 7.71 -4.63 -5.21
C VAL A 35 6.85 -5.51 -6.10
N TYR A 36 5.91 -4.90 -6.79
CA TYR A 36 5.02 -5.61 -7.72
C TYR A 36 5.16 -5.03 -9.11
N VAL A 37 5.09 -5.90 -10.11
CA VAL A 37 5.11 -5.49 -11.52
C VAL A 37 3.94 -6.17 -12.24
N ASP A 38 3.20 -5.41 -13.04
CA ASP A 38 2.20 -5.94 -13.97
C ASP A 38 2.84 -6.06 -15.35
N ALA A 39 2.91 -7.27 -15.87
CA ALA A 39 3.44 -7.54 -17.20
C ALA A 39 2.43 -7.25 -18.33
N GLY A 40 1.23 -6.78 -17.99
CA GLY A 40 0.24 -6.32 -18.97
C GLY A 40 -0.57 -7.40 -19.66
N ALA A 41 -0.42 -8.65 -19.29
CA ALA A 41 -1.18 -9.75 -19.88
C ALA A 41 -2.57 -9.94 -19.26
N GLY A 42 -3.04 -8.96 -18.47
CA GLY A 42 -4.29 -9.08 -17.73
C GLY A 42 -4.19 -10.00 -16.53
N LEU A 43 -2.99 -10.36 -16.13
CA LEU A 43 -2.72 -11.23 -15.00
C LEU A 43 -2.66 -10.47 -13.66
N GLY A 44 -2.58 -9.13 -13.74
CA GLY A 44 -2.47 -8.28 -12.57
C GLY A 44 -1.03 -8.16 -12.07
N LEU A 45 -0.89 -7.58 -10.88
CA LEU A 45 0.42 -7.32 -10.26
C LEU A 45 1.04 -8.62 -9.74
N GLU A 46 2.27 -8.90 -10.15
CA GLU A 46 3.07 -10.02 -9.68
C GLU A 46 4.12 -9.53 -8.69
N LEU A 47 4.27 -10.24 -7.57
CA LEU A 47 5.26 -9.90 -6.55
C LEU A 47 6.66 -10.31 -7.03
N MET A 48 7.57 -9.35 -7.04
CA MET A 48 8.97 -9.56 -7.42
C MET A 48 9.79 -10.04 -6.21
N ALA A 49 10.78 -10.87 -6.47
CA ALA A 49 11.64 -11.44 -5.42
C ALA A 49 12.92 -10.61 -5.25
N LEU A 50 13.19 -10.21 -4.03
CA LEU A 50 14.43 -9.49 -3.67
C LEU A 50 15.64 -10.35 -4.01
N THR A 51 16.67 -9.77 -4.55
CA THR A 51 17.93 -10.35 -5.03
C THR A 51 17.82 -11.16 -6.32
N THR A 52 16.65 -11.70 -6.65
CA THR A 52 16.42 -12.44 -7.89
C THR A 52 15.97 -11.51 -9.03
N ASP A 53 14.99 -10.63 -8.73
CA ASP A 53 14.40 -9.75 -9.72
C ASP A 53 14.86 -8.30 -9.58
N TYR A 54 15.17 -7.91 -8.34
CA TYR A 54 15.64 -6.55 -8.07
C TYR A 54 16.61 -6.51 -6.88
N THR A 55 17.33 -5.40 -6.79
CA THR A 55 18.16 -5.06 -5.63
C THR A 55 17.65 -3.77 -5.00
N LEU A 56 18.00 -3.54 -3.73
CA LEU A 56 17.45 -2.48 -2.91
C LEU A 56 18.57 -1.64 -2.30
N SER A 57 18.40 -0.33 -2.26
CA SER A 57 19.29 0.60 -1.55
C SER A 57 18.48 1.52 -0.65
N GLY A 58 19.12 2.14 0.35
CA GLY A 58 18.48 3.12 1.21
C GLY A 58 17.72 2.54 2.40
N VAL A 59 17.96 1.27 2.74
CA VAL A 59 17.36 0.69 3.98
C VAL A 59 17.88 1.46 5.19
N GLY A 60 16.98 1.91 6.06
CA GLY A 60 17.30 2.75 7.23
C GLY A 60 17.42 4.23 6.93
N ASP A 61 17.29 4.66 5.68
CA ASP A 61 17.36 6.08 5.32
C ASP A 61 15.97 6.73 5.47
N PRO A 62 15.85 7.84 6.22
CA PRO A 62 14.54 8.50 6.38
C PRO A 62 13.98 9.09 5.09
N SER A 63 14.83 9.30 4.08
CA SER A 63 14.41 9.84 2.77
C SER A 63 13.98 8.74 1.79
N GLY A 64 14.12 7.47 2.19
CA GLY A 64 13.86 6.34 1.30
C GLY A 64 15.10 5.92 0.53
N GLY A 65 14.89 5.34 -0.66
CA GLY A 65 16.00 4.83 -1.44
C GLY A 65 15.60 4.50 -2.87
N SER A 66 16.16 3.42 -3.42
CA SER A 66 15.83 3.00 -4.77
C SER A 66 15.77 1.48 -4.92
N VAL A 67 14.88 1.04 -5.79
CA VAL A 67 14.77 -0.32 -6.29
C VAL A 67 15.45 -0.35 -7.65
N THR A 68 16.36 -1.28 -7.86
CA THR A 68 17.04 -1.48 -9.15
C THR A 68 16.67 -2.86 -9.69
N PHE A 69 15.89 -2.90 -10.74
CA PHE A 69 15.49 -4.15 -11.39
C PHE A 69 16.64 -4.73 -12.22
N LEU A 70 16.74 -6.05 -12.25
CA LEU A 70 17.68 -6.76 -13.11
C LEU A 70 17.20 -6.77 -14.58
N VAL A 71 15.88 -6.75 -14.78
CA VAL A 71 15.25 -6.64 -16.10
C VAL A 71 14.25 -5.47 -16.04
N ALA A 72 14.32 -4.56 -16.99
CA ALA A 72 13.44 -3.38 -17.01
C ALA A 72 11.96 -3.80 -17.10
N PRO A 73 11.09 -3.26 -16.23
CA PRO A 73 9.65 -3.53 -16.30
C PRO A 73 9.05 -3.11 -17.64
N PRO A 74 8.14 -3.93 -18.20
CA PRO A 74 7.60 -3.68 -19.54
C PRO A 74 6.70 -2.46 -19.61
N THR A 75 6.53 -1.92 -20.81
CA THR A 75 5.53 -0.89 -21.09
C THR A 75 4.14 -1.53 -21.18
N ILE A 76 3.18 -1.00 -20.44
CA ILE A 76 1.78 -1.43 -20.56
C ILE A 76 0.87 -0.25 -20.90
N THR A 77 -0.28 -0.54 -21.49
CA THR A 77 -1.23 0.47 -21.98
C THR A 77 -1.73 1.40 -20.87
N ASP A 78 -1.96 0.86 -19.69
CA ASP A 78 -2.50 1.64 -18.56
C ASP A 78 -1.44 2.43 -17.79
N GLY A 79 -0.16 2.18 -18.03
CA GLY A 79 0.94 3.02 -17.60
C GLY A 79 1.27 3.03 -16.11
N ARG A 80 0.69 2.17 -15.32
CA ARG A 80 0.94 2.10 -13.86
C ARG A 80 1.22 0.67 -13.45
N ASN A 81 2.35 0.16 -13.90
CA ASN A 81 2.63 -1.26 -13.74
C ASN A 81 3.76 -1.59 -12.76
N VAL A 82 4.36 -0.60 -12.12
CA VAL A 82 5.35 -0.84 -11.07
C VAL A 82 4.83 -0.23 -9.77
N LEU A 83 4.59 -1.06 -8.80
CA LEU A 83 4.14 -0.63 -7.47
C LEU A 83 5.21 -1.01 -6.45
N ILE A 84 5.71 -0.02 -5.74
CA ILE A 84 6.65 -0.17 -4.63
C ILE A 84 5.90 0.26 -3.38
N GLN A 85 5.69 -0.65 -2.43
CA GLN A 85 4.95 -0.32 -1.21
C GLN A 85 5.63 -0.89 0.02
N ARG A 86 5.44 -0.20 1.13
CA ARG A 86 5.92 -0.64 2.42
C ARG A 86 4.86 -1.55 3.06
N GLU A 87 5.31 -2.65 3.66
CA GLU A 87 4.48 -3.54 4.47
C GLU A 87 5.26 -3.93 5.72
N THR A 88 5.09 -3.16 6.77
CA THR A 88 5.82 -3.33 8.02
C THR A 88 5.29 -4.56 8.79
N ALA A 89 6.19 -5.46 9.19
CA ALA A 89 5.82 -6.67 9.92
C ALA A 89 5.06 -6.34 11.22
N LEU A 90 3.90 -6.96 11.41
CA LEU A 90 3.02 -6.73 12.56
C LEU A 90 3.50 -7.51 13.80
N THR A 91 4.79 -7.37 14.11
CA THR A 91 5.41 -8.03 15.26
C THR A 91 6.04 -7.00 16.17
N GLN A 92 6.02 -7.25 17.47
CA GLN A 92 6.69 -6.42 18.48
C GLN A 92 7.92 -7.19 18.95
N ASN A 93 9.09 -6.64 18.69
CA ASN A 93 10.38 -7.27 19.01
C ASN A 93 11.13 -6.56 20.14
N THR A 94 10.59 -5.43 20.63
CA THR A 94 11.25 -4.65 21.68
C THR A 94 10.96 -5.28 23.04
N ASP A 95 12.02 -5.63 23.78
CA ASP A 95 11.93 -6.17 25.13
C ASP A 95 12.62 -5.23 26.11
N TYR A 96 11.92 -4.88 27.19
CA TYR A 96 12.45 -3.99 28.22
C TYR A 96 12.77 -4.81 29.48
N ILE A 97 14.01 -4.76 29.93
CA ILE A 97 14.48 -5.48 31.12
C ILE A 97 14.26 -4.59 32.33
N GLU A 98 13.54 -5.12 33.33
CA GLU A 98 13.28 -4.40 34.58
C GLU A 98 14.58 -4.04 35.32
N GLY A 99 14.74 -2.77 35.65
CA GLY A 99 15.91 -2.26 36.37
C GLY A 99 17.08 -1.84 35.48
N ASP A 100 16.98 -2.02 34.18
CA ASP A 100 18.03 -1.56 33.25
C ASP A 100 17.83 -0.08 32.89
N THR A 101 18.87 0.52 32.30
CA THR A 101 18.81 1.90 31.81
C THR A 101 17.79 2.01 30.67
N PHE A 102 16.93 3.01 30.71
CA PHE A 102 15.89 3.21 29.69
C PHE A 102 16.52 3.38 28.29
N PRO A 103 16.22 2.45 27.34
CA PRO A 103 16.82 2.52 25.99
C PRO A 103 15.98 3.46 25.10
N ALA A 104 16.28 4.75 25.15
CA ALA A 104 15.50 5.79 24.44
C ALA A 104 15.42 5.52 22.93
N GLU A 105 16.53 5.08 22.32
CA GLU A 105 16.57 4.79 20.89
C GLU A 105 15.64 3.62 20.51
N ALA A 106 15.65 2.54 21.28
CA ALA A 106 14.78 1.38 21.05
C ALA A 106 13.31 1.75 21.25
N HIS A 107 13.03 2.66 22.20
CA HIS A 107 11.67 3.16 22.43
C HIS A 107 11.20 4.01 21.22
N GLU A 108 12.05 4.92 20.74
CA GLU A 108 11.75 5.75 19.57
C GLU A 108 11.50 4.87 18.34
N GLU A 109 12.36 3.87 18.11
CA GLU A 109 12.19 2.93 16.99
C GLU A 109 10.87 2.17 17.06
N ALA A 110 10.46 1.74 18.27
CA ALA A 110 9.18 1.06 18.47
C ALA A 110 8.00 1.97 18.14
N LEU A 111 8.04 3.25 18.55
CA LEU A 111 7.02 4.24 18.22
C LEU A 111 6.98 4.52 16.71
N ASP A 112 8.14 4.64 16.09
CA ASP A 112 8.25 4.82 14.63
C ASP A 112 7.63 3.63 13.89
N LYS A 113 7.89 2.41 14.35
CA LYS A 113 7.29 1.21 13.77
C LYS A 113 5.77 1.24 13.86
N LEU A 114 5.22 1.58 15.02
CA LEU A 114 3.77 1.69 15.19
C LEU A 114 3.18 2.77 14.28
N THR A 115 3.88 3.89 14.13
CA THR A 115 3.46 4.98 13.24
C THR A 115 3.39 4.50 11.78
N ARG A 116 4.40 3.74 11.33
CA ARG A 116 4.43 3.17 9.97
C ARG A 116 3.24 2.24 9.74
N ILE A 117 2.99 1.34 10.69
CA ILE A 117 1.86 0.39 10.61
C ILE A 117 0.53 1.14 10.50
N VAL A 118 0.32 2.20 11.32
CA VAL A 118 -0.91 2.99 11.26
C VAL A 118 -1.06 3.71 9.92
N GLN A 119 0.03 4.23 9.36
CA GLN A 119 0.01 4.87 8.04
C GLN A 119 -0.40 3.89 6.94
N GLU A 120 0.15 2.66 6.98
CA GLU A 120 -0.17 1.60 6.01
C GLU A 120 -1.64 1.19 6.11
N GLN A 121 -2.14 1.02 7.32
CA GLN A 121 -3.55 0.69 7.56
C GLN A 121 -4.48 1.82 7.12
N ALA A 122 -4.10 3.08 7.37
CA ALA A 122 -4.90 4.23 6.93
C ALA A 122 -5.00 4.28 5.40
N GLU A 123 -3.90 4.00 4.69
CA GLU A 123 -3.87 3.95 3.22
C GLU A 123 -4.74 2.79 2.69
N GLU A 124 -4.65 1.62 3.32
CA GLU A 124 -5.47 0.47 2.96
C GLU A 124 -6.96 0.74 3.17
N LEU A 125 -7.31 1.36 4.30
CA LEU A 125 -8.69 1.75 4.60
C LEU A 125 -9.22 2.81 3.63
N ASP A 126 -8.36 3.67 3.12
CA ASP A 126 -8.76 4.68 2.13
C ASP A 126 -9.17 4.04 0.78
N ARG A 127 -8.61 2.86 0.48
CA ARG A 127 -8.98 2.09 -0.71
C ARG A 127 -10.18 1.16 -0.48
N ALA A 128 -10.57 0.97 0.78
CA ALA A 128 -11.68 0.08 1.13
C ALA A 128 -13.04 0.73 0.83
N VAL A 129 -14.03 -0.10 0.56
CA VAL A 129 -15.43 0.36 0.47
C VAL A 129 -15.91 0.62 1.91
N LYS A 130 -16.32 1.85 2.17
CA LYS A 130 -16.73 2.30 3.51
C LYS A 130 -18.22 2.64 3.52
N LEU A 131 -18.91 2.24 4.59
CA LEU A 131 -20.25 2.71 4.88
C LEU A 131 -20.20 4.12 5.44
N ALA A 132 -21.27 4.87 5.27
CA ALA A 132 -21.42 6.17 5.95
C ALA A 132 -21.44 5.92 7.48
N ALA A 133 -20.88 6.86 8.24
CA ALA A 133 -20.73 6.69 9.68
C ALA A 133 -22.07 6.53 10.43
N ASN A 134 -23.17 6.92 9.79
CA ASN A 134 -24.52 6.78 10.36
C ASN A 134 -25.29 5.59 9.75
N ASP A 135 -24.62 4.70 9.02
CA ASP A 135 -25.25 3.56 8.38
C ASP A 135 -24.95 2.29 9.19
N ASP A 136 -25.98 1.64 9.65
CA ASP A 136 -25.91 0.41 10.47
C ASP A 136 -26.02 -0.87 9.62
N SER A 137 -25.98 -0.74 8.30
CA SER A 137 -26.07 -1.88 7.37
C SER A 137 -24.81 -2.75 7.46
N ASP A 138 -24.97 -4.04 7.20
CA ASP A 138 -23.83 -4.94 7.09
C ASP A 138 -23.03 -4.60 5.82
N PRO A 139 -21.71 -4.37 5.91
CA PRO A 139 -20.89 -4.13 4.72
C PRO A 139 -21.02 -5.21 3.64
N ASN A 140 -21.30 -6.45 4.04
CA ASN A 140 -21.47 -7.56 3.08
C ASN A 140 -22.76 -7.44 2.24
N ASP A 141 -23.74 -6.69 2.70
CA ASP A 141 -24.98 -6.47 1.95
C ASP A 141 -24.77 -5.51 0.77
N ILE A 142 -23.70 -4.73 0.78
CA ILE A 142 -23.39 -3.76 -0.29
C ILE A 142 -22.69 -4.42 -1.47
N ILE A 143 -21.90 -5.47 -1.20
CA ILE A 143 -21.12 -6.17 -2.22
C ILE A 143 -21.80 -7.51 -2.53
N ASP A 144 -22.72 -7.51 -3.49
CA ASP A 144 -23.21 -8.76 -4.07
C ASP A 144 -22.20 -9.19 -5.14
N LEU A 145 -21.45 -10.22 -4.81
CA LEU A 145 -20.40 -10.77 -5.69
C LEU A 145 -20.96 -11.35 -7.02
N ASN A 146 -22.27 -11.39 -7.17
CA ASN A 146 -22.91 -11.77 -8.41
C ASN A 146 -23.29 -10.60 -9.32
N UNK A 147 -22.62 -9.61 -8.93
CA UNK A 147 -22.62 -8.74 -9.81
C UNK A 147 -23.34 -7.62 -10.01
N LYS A 148 -23.94 -7.50 -9.35
CA LYS A 148 -24.54 -6.21 -9.65
C LYS A 148 -24.38 -5.33 -8.42
N PHE A 149 -23.58 -4.29 -8.56
CA PHE A 149 -23.65 -3.19 -7.61
C PHE A 149 -25.12 -2.79 -7.47
N ARG A 150 -25.72 -3.07 -6.35
CA ARG A 150 -27.00 -2.45 -6.03
C ARG A 150 -26.74 -0.95 -5.93
N SER A 151 -27.30 -0.21 -6.87
CA SER A 151 -27.12 1.22 -6.89
C SER A 151 -27.51 1.78 -5.53
N CYS A 152 -26.55 2.37 -4.85
CA CYS A 152 -26.83 3.17 -3.67
C CYS A 152 -27.92 4.17 -4.06
N SER A 153 -29.04 4.12 -3.35
CA SER A 153 -30.15 5.03 -3.57
C SER A 153 -29.67 6.46 -3.31
N CYS A 154 -29.17 7.09 -4.34
CA CYS A 154 -28.97 8.53 -4.28
C CYS A 154 -30.32 9.21 -4.05
N TYR A 155 -30.39 10.02 -3.04
CA TYR A 155 -31.56 10.73 -2.54
C TYR A 155 -32.22 11.66 -3.57
N LYS A 156 -32.03 11.43 -4.88
CA LYS A 156 -32.61 12.28 -5.94
C LYS A 156 -32.74 11.55 -7.29
N CYS A 157 -33.23 10.31 -7.30
CA CYS A 157 -33.70 9.74 -8.55
C CYS A 157 -35.24 9.60 -8.48
N ARG A 158 -35.92 10.62 -8.99
CA ARG A 158 -37.33 10.56 -9.22
C ARG A 158 -37.60 9.62 -10.40
N CYS A 159 -37.98 8.40 -10.12
CA CYS A 159 -38.49 7.53 -11.17
C CYS A 159 -39.83 8.06 -11.64
N SER A 160 -39.84 8.70 -12.80
CA SER A 160 -41.10 8.97 -13.48
C SER A 160 -41.58 7.67 -14.11
N SER A 161 -42.54 7.03 -13.47
CA SER A 161 -43.25 5.91 -14.07
C SER A 161 -44.13 6.46 -15.19
N GLY A 162 -43.64 6.41 -16.41
CA GLY A 162 -44.45 6.60 -17.58
C GLY A 162 -45.21 5.31 -17.88
N VAL A 163 -46.47 5.25 -17.49
CA VAL A 163 -47.40 4.25 -18.00
C VAL A 163 -47.93 4.80 -19.30
N SER A 164 -47.69 4.13 -20.40
CA SER A 164 -48.41 4.38 -21.64
C SER A 164 -49.13 3.08 -22.04
N GLU A 165 -50.40 3.24 -22.34
CA GLU A 165 -51.32 2.24 -22.84
C GLU A 165 -50.82 1.54 -24.12
#